data_2a677130a21f29742120c14b0760a398
#
_entry.id   2a677130a21f29742120c14b0760a398
#
_cell.length_a   1.000
_cell.length_b   1.000
_cell.length_c   1.000
_cell.angle_alpha   90.00
_cell.angle_beta   90.00
_cell.angle_gamma   90.00
#
_symmetry.space_group_name_H-M   'P 1'
#
loop_
_entity.id
_entity.type
_entity.pdbx_description
1 polymer ?
#
loop_
_entity_poly.entity_id
_entity_poly.type
_entity_poly.pdbx_seq_one_letter_code
_entity_poly.pdbx_strand_id
1 'polypeptide(L)'
;FRSGGAVLAYLLYGNLFTEYETAHNMVRGSVDSLYLASIFSTYPAAALSVWQAAGVEIVITSILMGLIMALTDDGNGVPKGALAPLLIGILVAVIGASTGPLTGFAMNPARDFGPKLFAWMAGWGDIAMTGGRDIPYFIVPIIAPLIGACAGAAIYKYLIGKNLPC
;
A
#
# COMPACT_ATOMS: atom_id res chain seq x y z
N PHE A 1 2.09 -5.84 -14.60
CA PHE A 1 2.46 -4.43 -14.69
C PHE A 1 3.31 -4.00 -13.48
N ARG A 2 2.88 -4.23 -12.24
CA ARG A 2 3.59 -3.74 -11.05
C ARG A 2 4.89 -4.47 -10.75
N SER A 3 4.94 -5.78 -10.98
CA SER A 3 6.19 -6.54 -10.90
C SER A 3 7.22 -6.08 -11.94
N GLY A 4 6.77 -5.73 -13.16
CA GLY A 4 7.65 -5.16 -14.20
C GLY A 4 8.25 -3.81 -13.78
N GLY A 5 7.47 -2.96 -13.09
CA GLY A 5 7.99 -1.73 -12.50
C GLY A 5 9.05 -1.97 -11.44
N ALA A 6 8.88 -2.99 -10.60
CA ALA A 6 9.88 -3.37 -9.60
C ALA A 6 11.17 -3.88 -10.25
N VAL A 7 11.07 -4.71 -11.30
CA VAL A 7 12.21 -5.16 -12.10
C VAL A 7 12.97 -3.97 -12.69
N LEU A 8 12.26 -3.04 -13.31
CA LEU A 8 12.88 -1.85 -13.91
C LEU A 8 13.58 -0.99 -12.85
N ALA A 9 12.92 -0.73 -11.72
CA ALA A 9 13.51 0.01 -10.62
C ALA A 9 14.78 -0.69 -10.11
N TYR A 10 14.74 -2.00 -9.96
CA TYR A 10 15.90 -2.76 -9.52
C TYR A 10 17.06 -2.71 -10.52
N LEU A 11 16.78 -2.76 -11.82
CA LEU A 11 17.82 -2.63 -12.86
C LEU A 11 18.47 -1.25 -12.86
N LEU A 12 17.68 -0.19 -12.61
CA LEU A 12 18.20 1.18 -12.58
C LEU A 12 19.02 1.48 -11.30
N TYR A 13 18.59 0.95 -10.16
CA TYR A 13 19.16 1.28 -8.86
C TYR A 13 20.00 0.15 -8.24
N GLY A 14 20.22 -0.96 -8.96
CA GLY A 14 20.87 -2.17 -8.43
C GLY A 14 22.23 -1.93 -7.79
N ASN A 15 23.05 -1.06 -8.38
CA ASN A 15 24.37 -0.72 -7.83
C ASN A 15 24.24 -0.01 -6.47
N LEU A 16 23.25 0.85 -6.30
CA LEU A 16 23.00 1.55 -5.03
C LEU A 16 22.52 0.59 -3.95
N PHE A 17 21.76 -0.45 -4.30
CA PHE A 17 21.42 -1.51 -3.35
C PHE A 17 22.66 -2.22 -2.84
N THR A 18 23.56 -2.63 -3.73
CA THR A 18 24.82 -3.30 -3.36
C THR A 18 25.72 -2.41 -2.51
N GLU A 19 25.84 -1.14 -2.88
CA GLU A 19 26.61 -0.15 -2.11
C GLU A 19 26.04 0.01 -0.69
N TYR A 20 24.73 0.16 -0.57
CA TYR A 20 24.07 0.31 0.72
C TYR A 20 24.23 -0.94 1.60
N GLU A 21 24.00 -2.14 1.01
CA GLU A 21 24.19 -3.42 1.70
C GLU A 21 25.63 -3.57 2.23
N THR A 22 26.63 -3.21 1.41
CA THR A 22 28.04 -3.26 1.80
C THR A 22 28.35 -2.26 2.90
N ALA A 23 27.92 -1.01 2.76
CA ALA A 23 28.19 0.05 3.73
C ALA A 23 27.58 -0.22 5.13
N HIS A 24 26.46 -0.93 5.17
CA HIS A 24 25.75 -1.24 6.42
C HIS A 24 25.93 -2.70 6.90
N ASN A 25 26.81 -3.48 6.25
CA ASN A 25 26.98 -4.93 6.49
C ASN A 25 25.64 -5.69 6.49
N MET A 26 24.73 -5.28 5.60
CA MET A 26 23.39 -5.82 5.52
C MET A 26 23.39 -7.09 4.66
N VAL A 27 22.83 -8.18 5.18
CA VAL A 27 22.68 -9.43 4.45
C VAL A 27 21.28 -9.48 3.87
N ARG A 28 21.17 -9.58 2.56
CA ARG A 28 19.87 -9.74 1.88
C ARG A 28 19.20 -11.01 2.37
N GLY A 29 17.91 -10.93 2.69
CA GLY A 29 17.17 -12.02 3.33
C GLY A 29 17.10 -11.94 4.86
N SER A 30 17.87 -11.02 5.50
CA SER A 30 17.70 -10.68 6.91
C SER A 30 16.54 -9.72 7.15
N VAL A 31 16.10 -9.59 8.41
CA VAL A 31 15.05 -8.64 8.80
C VAL A 31 15.44 -7.20 8.45
N ASP A 32 16.70 -6.83 8.66
CA ASP A 32 17.19 -5.49 8.35
C ASP A 32 17.12 -5.17 6.86
N SER A 33 17.25 -6.18 6.00
CA SER A 33 17.15 -6.00 4.55
C SER A 33 15.73 -5.66 4.05
N LEU A 34 14.72 -5.78 4.92
CA LEU A 34 13.37 -5.31 4.63
C LEU A 34 13.33 -3.79 4.38
N TYR A 35 14.28 -3.05 4.92
CA TYR A 35 14.44 -1.63 4.61
C TYR A 35 14.58 -1.40 3.10
N LEU A 36 15.43 -2.17 2.42
CA LEU A 36 15.59 -2.09 0.96
C LEU A 36 14.40 -2.72 0.22
N ALA A 37 13.86 -3.83 0.70
CA ALA A 37 12.66 -4.45 0.13
C ALA A 37 11.45 -3.50 0.18
N SER A 38 11.40 -2.59 1.16
CA SER A 38 10.32 -1.62 1.32
C SER A 38 10.24 -0.59 0.18
N ILE A 39 11.29 -0.47 -0.64
CA ILE A 39 11.28 0.34 -1.86
C ILE A 39 10.29 -0.24 -2.89
N PHE A 40 10.11 -1.54 -2.91
CA PHE A 40 9.23 -2.23 -3.86
C PHE A 40 7.83 -2.47 -3.32
N SER A 41 7.72 -2.85 -2.05
CA SER A 41 6.48 -3.28 -1.40
C SER A 41 6.37 -2.72 0.02
N THR A 42 5.29 -3.01 0.73
CA THR A 42 5.04 -2.42 2.04
C THR A 42 5.30 -3.39 3.17
N TYR A 43 5.81 -2.88 4.27
CA TYR A 43 6.00 -3.61 5.52
C TYR A 43 5.56 -2.73 6.70
N PRO A 44 4.96 -3.31 7.75
CA PRO A 44 4.51 -2.54 8.90
C PRO A 44 5.69 -2.13 9.78
N ALA A 45 5.55 -1.01 10.46
CA ALA A 45 6.48 -0.63 11.51
C ALA A 45 6.68 -1.76 12.53
N ALA A 46 7.88 -1.89 13.07
CA ALA A 46 8.22 -2.97 14.01
C ALA A 46 7.31 -3.01 15.24
N ALA A 47 6.86 -1.83 15.69
CA ALA A 47 5.98 -1.69 16.86
C ALA A 47 4.53 -2.16 16.63
N LEU A 48 4.11 -2.34 15.37
CA LEU A 48 2.74 -2.76 15.07
C LEU A 48 2.65 -4.29 15.02
N SER A 49 1.62 -4.85 15.66
CA SER A 49 1.23 -6.22 15.40
C SER A 49 0.60 -6.36 14.00
N VAL A 50 0.54 -7.59 13.48
CA VAL A 50 -0.09 -7.89 12.18
C VAL A 50 -1.56 -7.45 12.18
N TRP A 51 -2.27 -7.62 13.29
CA TRP A 51 -3.67 -7.22 13.44
C TRP A 51 -3.86 -5.70 13.46
N GLN A 52 -2.95 -4.97 14.12
CA GLN A 52 -2.96 -3.50 14.07
C GLN A 52 -2.67 -3.00 12.66
N ALA A 53 -1.70 -3.58 11.97
CA ALA A 53 -1.41 -3.25 10.58
C ALA A 53 -2.61 -3.52 9.66
N ALA A 54 -3.31 -4.64 9.86
CA ALA A 54 -4.55 -4.93 9.13
C ALA A 54 -5.63 -3.88 9.41
N GLY A 55 -5.81 -3.47 10.66
CA GLY A 55 -6.72 -2.38 11.04
C GLY A 55 -6.39 -1.07 10.33
N VAL A 56 -5.11 -0.69 10.29
CA VAL A 56 -4.64 0.51 9.55
C VAL A 56 -5.02 0.41 8.08
N GLU A 57 -4.69 -0.69 7.42
CA GLU A 57 -4.97 -0.88 5.98
C GLU A 57 -6.48 -0.88 5.67
N ILE A 58 -7.31 -1.44 6.58
CA ILE A 58 -8.78 -1.36 6.45
C ILE A 58 -9.24 0.09 6.50
N VAL A 59 -8.79 0.85 7.49
CA VAL A 59 -9.20 2.25 7.69
C VAL A 59 -8.79 3.13 6.51
N ILE A 60 -7.51 3.09 6.13
CA ILE A 60 -7.02 3.95 5.05
C ILE A 60 -7.64 3.60 3.69
N THR A 61 -7.91 2.32 3.45
CA THR A 61 -8.58 1.91 2.21
C THR A 61 -10.07 2.26 2.23
N SER A 62 -10.71 2.25 3.40
CA SER A 62 -12.09 2.73 3.55
C SER A 62 -12.19 4.23 3.23
N ILE A 63 -11.27 5.03 3.75
CA ILE A 63 -11.17 6.46 3.46
C ILE A 63 -10.94 6.68 1.96
N LEU A 64 -9.99 5.96 1.37
CA LEU A 64 -9.68 6.05 -0.05
C LEU A 64 -10.93 5.76 -0.90
N MET A 65 -11.61 4.63 -0.65
CA MET A 65 -12.76 4.21 -1.44
C MET A 65 -13.95 5.16 -1.26
N GLY A 66 -14.25 5.55 -0.02
CA GLY A 66 -15.33 6.49 0.27
C GLY A 66 -15.14 7.83 -0.43
N LEU A 67 -13.91 8.37 -0.42
CA LEU A 67 -13.61 9.64 -1.09
C LEU A 67 -13.51 9.51 -2.61
N ILE A 68 -13.07 8.37 -3.17
CA ILE A 68 -13.17 8.11 -4.61
C ILE A 68 -14.64 8.15 -5.04
N MET A 69 -15.51 7.48 -4.32
CA MET A 69 -16.95 7.51 -4.62
C MET A 69 -17.51 8.94 -4.53
N ALA A 70 -17.14 9.70 -3.49
CA ALA A 70 -17.55 11.08 -3.35
C ALA A 70 -17.10 11.98 -4.52
N LEU A 71 -15.87 11.82 -4.99
CA LEU A 71 -15.28 12.60 -6.07
C LEU A 71 -15.81 12.21 -7.47
N THR A 72 -16.42 11.03 -7.58
CA THR A 72 -16.95 10.51 -8.84
C THR A 72 -18.48 10.46 -8.89
N ASP A 73 -19.16 10.80 -7.80
CA ASP A 73 -20.62 10.79 -7.71
C ASP A 73 -21.20 11.99 -8.45
N ASP A 74 -22.15 11.74 -9.33
CA ASP A 74 -22.84 12.74 -10.12
C ASP A 74 -23.72 13.68 -9.30
N GLY A 75 -24.26 13.21 -8.19
CA GLY A 75 -25.09 13.98 -7.26
C GLY A 75 -24.29 14.92 -6.33
N ASN A 76 -22.98 14.79 -6.31
CA ASN A 76 -22.13 15.52 -5.38
C ASN A 76 -21.46 16.72 -6.05
N GLY A 77 -22.06 17.77 -6.39
CA GLY A 77 -21.57 19.08 -6.90
C GLY A 77 -20.06 19.31 -7.12
N VAL A 78 -19.25 18.28 -6.98
CA VAL A 78 -17.78 18.32 -7.21
C VAL A 78 -17.52 18.40 -8.71
N PRO A 79 -16.55 19.23 -9.15
CA PRO A 79 -16.18 19.32 -10.56
C PRO A 79 -15.80 17.96 -11.15
N LYS A 80 -16.49 17.55 -12.19
CA LYS A 80 -16.24 16.33 -12.94
C LYS A 80 -15.09 16.49 -13.93
N GLY A 81 -14.67 15.39 -14.54
CA GLY A 81 -13.65 15.38 -15.59
C GLY A 81 -12.23 15.26 -15.04
N ALA A 82 -11.30 16.05 -15.57
CA ALA A 82 -9.88 15.92 -15.26
C ALA A 82 -9.51 16.24 -13.79
N LEU A 83 -10.34 16.94 -13.05
CA LEU A 83 -10.07 17.34 -11.67
C LEU A 83 -10.22 16.14 -10.69
N ALA A 84 -11.19 15.26 -10.90
CA ALA A 84 -11.40 14.12 -10.01
C ALA A 84 -10.16 13.18 -9.92
N PRO A 85 -9.52 12.76 -11.03
CA PRO A 85 -8.27 11.98 -10.96
C PRO A 85 -7.14 12.71 -10.23
N LEU A 86 -7.00 14.03 -10.42
CA LEU A 86 -6.00 14.84 -9.71
C LEU A 86 -6.25 14.82 -8.20
N LEU A 87 -7.49 15.05 -7.77
CA LEU A 87 -7.87 15.04 -6.36
C LEU A 87 -7.68 13.64 -5.73
N ILE A 88 -7.98 12.57 -6.47
CA ILE A 88 -7.70 11.20 -6.03
C ILE A 88 -6.18 10.99 -5.86
N GLY A 89 -5.36 11.49 -6.78
CA GLY A 89 -3.90 11.44 -6.65
C GLY A 89 -3.40 12.18 -5.41
N ILE A 90 -3.93 13.37 -5.14
CA ILE A 90 -3.62 14.14 -3.92
C ILE A 90 -4.08 13.38 -2.66
N LEU A 91 -5.27 12.79 -2.67
CA LEU A 91 -5.76 11.95 -1.57
C LEU A 91 -4.80 10.81 -1.24
N VAL A 92 -4.32 10.09 -2.25
CA VAL A 92 -3.33 9.02 -2.07
C VAL A 92 -2.04 9.57 -1.45
N ALA A 93 -1.57 10.73 -1.91
CA ALA A 93 -0.38 11.38 -1.35
C ALA A 93 -0.57 11.78 0.12
N VAL A 94 -1.75 12.33 0.47
CA VAL A 94 -2.08 12.70 1.86
C VAL A 94 -2.14 11.47 2.76
N ILE A 95 -2.80 10.40 2.32
CA ILE A 95 -2.81 9.12 3.07
C ILE A 95 -1.38 8.61 3.26
N GLY A 96 -0.56 8.63 2.20
CA GLY A 96 0.83 8.20 2.28
C GLY A 96 1.66 9.02 3.25
N ALA A 97 1.53 10.34 3.22
CA ALA A 97 2.24 11.24 4.12
C ALA A 97 1.84 11.06 5.60
N SER A 98 0.56 10.77 5.86
CA SER A 98 0.04 10.64 7.22
C SER A 98 0.23 9.24 7.82
N THR A 99 0.06 8.19 7.03
CA THR A 99 0.04 6.80 7.52
C THR A 99 1.17 5.93 6.98
N GLY A 100 2.00 6.47 6.09
CA GLY A 100 3.18 5.79 5.55
C GLY A 100 4.08 5.17 6.63
N PRO A 101 4.39 5.88 7.72
CA PRO A 101 5.20 5.34 8.81
C PRO A 101 4.59 4.12 9.53
N LEU A 102 3.29 3.87 9.38
CA LEU A 102 2.61 2.74 10.03
C LEU A 102 2.73 1.44 9.23
N THR A 103 2.29 1.46 7.98
CA THR A 103 2.21 0.24 7.14
C THR A 103 2.80 0.38 5.75
N GLY A 104 3.25 1.58 5.37
CA GLY A 104 3.64 1.88 4.00
C GLY A 104 2.44 2.09 3.05
N PHE A 105 1.22 2.22 3.60
CA PHE A 105 -0.02 2.50 2.85
C PHE A 105 -0.18 1.64 1.58
N ALA A 106 -0.33 0.33 1.76
CA ALA A 106 -0.49 -0.60 0.64
C ALA A 106 -1.77 -0.31 -0.17
N MET A 107 -2.91 -0.27 0.50
CA MET A 107 -4.25 0.06 -0.02
C MET A 107 -4.68 -0.70 -1.29
N ASN A 108 -3.85 -1.59 -1.80
CA ASN A 108 -4.08 -2.26 -3.07
C ASN A 108 -3.29 -3.58 -3.13
N PRO A 109 -3.97 -4.73 -3.23
CA PRO A 109 -3.30 -6.04 -3.31
C PRO A 109 -2.27 -6.14 -4.43
N ALA A 110 -2.60 -5.67 -5.62
CA ALA A 110 -1.71 -5.74 -6.78
C ALA A 110 -0.51 -4.78 -6.68
N ARG A 111 -0.66 -3.67 -5.95
CA ARG A 111 0.41 -2.70 -5.70
C ARG A 111 1.48 -3.29 -4.77
N ASP A 112 1.09 -4.20 -3.89
CA ASP A 112 1.98 -4.75 -2.88
C ASP A 112 2.47 -6.17 -3.23
N PHE A 113 1.56 -7.09 -3.55
CA PHE A 113 1.90 -8.50 -3.75
C PHE A 113 2.81 -8.75 -4.95
N GLY A 114 2.56 -8.06 -6.08
CA GLY A 114 3.39 -8.22 -7.28
C GLY A 114 4.86 -7.85 -7.04
N PRO A 115 5.17 -6.67 -6.49
CA PRO A 115 6.52 -6.31 -6.09
C PRO A 115 7.11 -7.17 -4.96
N LYS A 116 6.30 -7.68 -4.03
CA LYS A 116 6.77 -8.67 -3.02
C LYS A 116 7.27 -9.95 -3.67
N LEU A 117 6.52 -10.46 -4.64
CA LEU A 117 6.92 -11.63 -5.39
C LEU A 117 8.24 -11.39 -6.14
N PHE A 118 8.41 -10.18 -6.71
CA PHE A 118 9.68 -9.79 -7.30
C PHE A 118 10.81 -9.77 -6.25
N ALA A 119 10.62 -9.15 -5.10
CA ALA A 119 11.62 -9.08 -4.04
C ALA A 119 12.00 -10.49 -3.55
N TRP A 120 11.03 -11.40 -3.43
CA TRP A 120 11.27 -12.80 -3.12
C TRP A 120 12.25 -13.45 -4.12
N MET A 121 12.02 -13.26 -5.43
CA MET A 121 12.89 -13.79 -6.49
C MET A 121 14.24 -13.07 -6.59
N ALA A 122 14.31 -11.80 -6.20
CA ALA A 122 15.52 -10.97 -6.27
C ALA A 122 16.49 -11.17 -5.09
N GLY A 123 16.26 -12.22 -4.28
CA GLY A 123 17.19 -12.68 -3.24
C GLY A 123 16.78 -12.31 -1.81
N TRP A 124 15.66 -11.61 -1.60
CA TRP A 124 15.12 -11.43 -0.24
C TRP A 124 14.50 -12.72 0.31
N GLY A 125 14.05 -13.65 -0.57
CA GLY A 125 13.47 -14.91 -0.14
C GLY A 125 12.22 -14.74 0.71
N ASP A 126 11.98 -15.66 1.63
CA ASP A 126 10.75 -15.71 2.41
C ASP A 126 10.52 -14.48 3.30
N ILE A 127 11.58 -13.75 3.66
CA ILE A 127 11.45 -12.52 4.44
C ILE A 127 10.63 -11.47 3.69
N ALA A 128 10.70 -11.44 2.35
CA ALA A 128 9.90 -10.54 1.54
C ALA A 128 8.39 -10.80 1.66
N MET A 129 8.00 -12.06 1.89
CA MET A 129 6.60 -12.43 2.07
C MET A 129 6.16 -12.31 3.52
N THR A 130 6.97 -12.82 4.46
CA THR A 130 6.62 -12.85 5.87
C THR A 130 6.75 -11.50 6.56
N GLY A 131 7.62 -10.61 6.06
CA GLY A 131 7.95 -9.37 6.74
C GLY A 131 8.65 -9.59 8.09
N GLY A 132 9.31 -10.75 8.27
CA GLY A 132 9.96 -11.14 9.52
C GLY A 132 8.98 -11.43 10.66
N ARG A 133 7.75 -11.88 10.34
CA ARG A 133 6.68 -12.12 11.30
C ARG A 133 6.17 -13.56 11.27
N ASP A 134 5.64 -14.04 12.40
CA ASP A 134 5.07 -15.39 12.50
C ASP A 134 3.86 -15.57 11.57
N ILE A 135 3.00 -14.56 11.50
CA ILE A 135 1.90 -14.51 10.52
C ILE A 135 2.44 -13.81 9.27
N PRO A 136 2.46 -14.48 8.10
CA PRO A 136 2.99 -13.90 6.88
C PRO A 136 2.30 -12.58 6.51
N TYR A 137 3.08 -11.50 6.47
CA TYR A 137 2.52 -10.16 6.29
C TYR A 137 1.86 -9.94 4.94
N PHE A 138 2.26 -10.66 3.89
CA PHE A 138 1.67 -10.51 2.55
C PHE A 138 0.14 -10.68 2.52
N ILE A 139 -0.42 -11.39 3.51
CA ILE A 139 -1.86 -11.60 3.64
C ILE A 139 -2.59 -10.28 3.94
N VAL A 140 -1.97 -9.41 4.73
CA VAL A 140 -2.57 -8.14 5.15
C VAL A 140 -2.86 -7.22 3.96
N PRO A 141 -1.88 -6.87 3.10
CA PRO A 141 -2.13 -6.04 1.93
C PRO A 141 -3.08 -6.65 0.88
N ILE A 142 -3.40 -7.93 0.99
CA ILE A 142 -4.39 -8.59 0.13
C ILE A 142 -5.78 -8.47 0.74
N ILE A 143 -5.95 -8.89 1.98
CA ILE A 143 -7.28 -9.03 2.59
C ILE A 143 -7.79 -7.71 3.16
N ALA A 144 -6.96 -6.97 3.88
CA ALA A 144 -7.39 -5.75 4.56
C ALA A 144 -7.89 -4.66 3.60
N PRO A 145 -7.24 -4.38 2.45
CA PRO A 145 -7.77 -3.40 1.49
C PRO A 145 -9.10 -3.81 0.87
N LEU A 146 -9.36 -5.10 0.66
CA LEU A 146 -10.65 -5.58 0.13
C LEU A 146 -11.78 -5.30 1.14
N ILE A 147 -11.54 -5.61 2.41
CA ILE A 147 -12.49 -5.30 3.49
C ILE A 147 -12.69 -3.80 3.60
N GLY A 148 -11.60 -3.03 3.60
CA GLY A 148 -11.62 -1.58 3.68
C GLY A 148 -12.40 -0.94 2.53
N ALA A 149 -12.18 -1.38 1.30
CA ALA A 149 -12.90 -0.88 0.14
C ALA A 149 -14.41 -1.13 0.23
N CYS A 150 -14.81 -2.34 0.64
CA CYS A 150 -16.22 -2.66 0.86
C CYS A 150 -16.83 -1.79 1.97
N ALA A 151 -16.11 -1.60 3.08
CA ALA A 151 -16.58 -0.76 4.18
C ALA A 151 -16.72 0.72 3.76
N GLY A 152 -15.71 1.28 3.08
CA GLY A 152 -15.75 2.64 2.58
C GLY A 152 -16.88 2.88 1.57
N ALA A 153 -17.07 1.94 0.66
CA ALA A 153 -18.19 1.99 -0.28
C ALA A 153 -19.56 1.92 0.41
N ALA A 154 -19.70 1.07 1.42
CA ALA A 154 -20.93 0.97 2.20
C ALA A 154 -21.21 2.26 2.99
N ILE A 155 -20.19 2.79 3.67
CA ILE A 155 -20.29 4.07 4.40
C ILE A 155 -20.74 5.16 3.45
N TYR A 156 -20.08 5.32 2.31
CA TYR A 156 -20.47 6.33 1.33
C TYR A 156 -21.90 6.14 0.85
N LYS A 157 -22.23 4.95 0.36
CA LYS A 157 -23.55 4.65 -0.22
C LYS A 157 -24.70 4.85 0.76
N TYR A 158 -24.55 4.39 2.01
CA TYR A 158 -25.66 4.36 2.96
C TYR A 158 -25.75 5.58 3.86
N LEU A 159 -24.64 6.28 4.12
CA LEU A 159 -24.64 7.45 5.01
C LEU A 159 -24.54 8.78 4.25
N ILE A 160 -23.91 8.83 3.08
CA ILE A 160 -23.70 10.06 2.32
C ILE A 160 -24.57 10.08 1.07
N GLY A 161 -24.39 9.13 0.17
CA GLY A 161 -25.03 9.14 -1.14
C GLY A 161 -26.56 9.17 -1.08
N LYS A 162 -27.18 8.53 -0.09
CA LYS A 162 -28.65 8.60 0.12
C LYS A 162 -29.17 9.98 0.49
N ASN A 163 -28.32 10.88 0.98
CA ASN A 163 -28.71 12.21 1.43
C ASN A 163 -28.31 13.30 0.43
N LEU A 164 -27.73 12.93 -0.70
CA LEU A 164 -27.43 13.87 -1.77
C LEU A 164 -28.72 14.22 -2.54
N PRO A 165 -28.85 15.47 -2.99
CA PRO A 165 -29.98 15.87 -3.85
C PRO A 165 -29.92 15.09 -5.18
N CYS A 166 -31.09 14.69 -5.67
CA CYS A 166 -31.26 14.06 -6.97
C CYS A 166 -31.05 15.05 -8.12
#